data_773d0fe9bc69d73ac67d7f37879e73e7
#
_entry.id   773d0fe9bc69d73ac67d7f37879e73e7
#
_cell.length_a   1.000
_cell.length_b   1.000
_cell.length_c   1.000
_cell.angle_alpha   90.00
_cell.angle_beta   90.00
_cell.angle_gamma   90.00
#
_symmetry.space_group_name_H-M   'P 1'
#
loop_
_entity.id
_entity.type
_entity.pdbx_description
1 polymer ?
#
loop_
_entity_poly.entity_id
_entity_poly.type
_entity_poly.pdbx_seq_one_letter_code
_entity_poly.pdbx_strand_id
1 'polypeptide(L)'
;MKRTLIAGAALVVALSASPALAQELTGTLKNIKETGAINLGFRDSSIPFSYLDDNQKPIGYAMDICYKIVDAVKKELKLDKLEVRLNPVTSATRIPLMANGTVDLECGSTTNNAERQKQVSFTNTHFLTASRFVSKKANNIKSIGDLKGKSVVSTSGTTNIKQLNEANAARNLGINIIPAKDHAEAFLMVESDRAVAFVMDDILLAGFVASSKDPAAYVISTDAFSKPEPYGIMLRKDDAPFKKVVDAATAALYRSGEGEKIYNKWFTQKIPPKGLNLNVPLGPELKHEFAEPTDSPDPDSYKVK
;
A
#
# COMPACT_ATOMS: atom_id res chain seq x y z
N MET A 1 17.67 82.68 -35.42
CA MET A 1 17.81 81.22 -35.65
C MET A 1 18.20 80.56 -34.33
N LYS A 2 17.24 79.95 -33.59
CA LYS A 2 17.47 79.23 -32.33
C LYS A 2 17.43 77.73 -32.59
N ARG A 3 18.52 77.04 -32.34
CA ARG A 3 18.62 75.60 -32.42
C ARG A 3 18.26 74.96 -31.06
N THR A 4 17.21 74.22 -30.98
CA THR A 4 16.79 73.47 -29.80
C THR A 4 17.42 72.05 -29.85
N LEU A 5 18.26 71.72 -28.87
CA LEU A 5 18.82 70.39 -28.65
C LEU A 5 17.83 69.60 -27.83
N ILE A 6 17.37 68.52 -28.38
CA ILE A 6 16.52 67.45 -27.66
C ILE A 6 17.51 66.45 -27.13
N ALA A 7 17.64 66.33 -25.80
CA ALA A 7 18.39 65.31 -25.13
C ALA A 7 17.45 64.08 -24.89
N GLY A 8 17.72 62.97 -25.58
CA GLY A 8 17.01 61.71 -25.37
C GLY A 8 17.56 60.97 -24.14
N ALA A 9 16.75 60.83 -23.12
CA ALA A 9 17.07 60.00 -21.95
C ALA A 9 16.73 58.51 -22.26
N ALA A 10 17.77 57.69 -22.41
CA ALA A 10 17.62 56.23 -22.52
C ALA A 10 17.35 55.65 -21.13
N LEU A 11 16.13 55.13 -20.93
CA LEU A 11 15.74 54.43 -19.72
C LEU A 11 16.27 52.99 -19.78
N VAL A 12 17.34 52.68 -19.06
CA VAL A 12 17.85 51.30 -18.88
C VAL A 12 17.00 50.60 -17.83
N VAL A 13 16.12 49.72 -18.28
CA VAL A 13 15.36 48.81 -17.39
C VAL A 13 16.28 47.64 -17.01
N ALA A 14 16.86 47.73 -15.81
CA ALA A 14 17.59 46.61 -15.21
C ALA A 14 16.61 45.55 -14.78
N LEU A 15 16.48 44.45 -15.54
CA LEU A 15 15.79 43.21 -15.09
C LEU A 15 16.63 42.63 -13.94
N SER A 16 16.21 42.87 -12.72
CA SER A 16 16.70 42.16 -11.54
C SER A 16 16.16 40.72 -11.59
N ALA A 17 16.95 39.79 -12.14
CA ALA A 17 16.73 38.35 -11.95
C ALA A 17 16.94 38.02 -10.47
N SER A 18 15.86 37.93 -9.70
CA SER A 18 15.92 37.39 -8.34
C SER A 18 16.48 35.97 -8.42
N PRO A 19 17.55 35.62 -7.70
CA PRO A 19 17.98 34.25 -7.63
C PRO A 19 16.82 33.44 -7.00
N ALA A 20 16.30 32.47 -7.73
CA ALA A 20 15.41 31.49 -7.16
C ALA A 20 16.20 30.81 -6.03
N LEU A 21 15.90 31.15 -4.78
CA LEU A 21 16.41 30.43 -3.62
C LEU A 21 16.07 28.97 -3.80
N ALA A 22 17.07 28.15 -4.09
CA ALA A 22 16.89 26.70 -4.10
C ALA A 22 16.31 26.31 -2.73
N GLN A 23 15.07 25.84 -2.72
CA GLN A 23 14.41 25.44 -1.48
C GLN A 23 15.28 24.38 -0.80
N GLU A 24 15.73 24.67 0.42
CA GLU A 24 16.59 23.75 1.16
C GLU A 24 15.85 22.43 1.37
N LEU A 25 16.50 21.32 0.99
CA LEU A 25 15.94 20.00 1.17
C LEU A 25 15.81 19.70 2.66
N THR A 26 14.67 19.13 3.05
CA THR A 26 14.37 18.71 4.41
C THR A 26 13.87 17.29 4.46
N GLY A 27 13.75 16.71 5.65
CA GLY A 27 13.15 15.40 5.87
C GLY A 27 13.81 14.27 5.08
N THR A 28 13.00 13.39 4.54
CA THR A 28 13.44 12.20 3.80
C THR A 28 14.20 12.55 2.54
N LEU A 29 13.82 13.60 1.79
CA LEU A 29 14.55 14.01 0.59
C LEU A 29 15.99 14.44 0.89
N LYS A 30 16.19 15.18 1.98
CA LYS A 30 17.53 15.58 2.44
C LYS A 30 18.37 14.34 2.78
N ASN A 31 17.82 13.44 3.59
CA ASN A 31 18.51 12.20 3.98
C ASN A 31 18.90 11.35 2.76
N ILE A 32 17.99 11.15 1.81
CA ILE A 32 18.28 10.42 0.56
C ILE A 32 19.38 11.12 -0.25
N LYS A 33 19.34 12.45 -0.35
CA LYS A 33 20.36 13.22 -1.08
C LYS A 33 21.75 13.09 -0.46
N GLU A 34 21.83 13.09 0.88
CA GLU A 34 23.08 12.99 1.63
C GLU A 34 23.65 11.58 1.63
N THR A 35 22.79 10.54 1.75
CA THR A 35 23.22 9.14 1.85
C THR A 35 23.34 8.43 0.51
N GLY A 36 22.71 8.96 -0.54
CA GLY A 36 22.59 8.28 -1.83
C GLY A 36 21.73 7.02 -1.81
N ALA A 37 20.90 6.82 -0.78
CA ALA A 37 20.12 5.59 -0.57
C ALA A 37 18.69 5.89 -0.13
N ILE A 38 17.76 4.99 -0.50
CA ILE A 38 16.37 4.97 -0.04
C ILE A 38 16.04 3.59 0.54
N ASN A 39 15.34 3.57 1.68
CA ASN A 39 15.01 2.35 2.41
C ASN A 39 13.56 1.94 2.14
N LEU A 40 13.36 0.80 1.49
CA LEU A 40 12.04 0.23 1.22
C LEU A 40 11.72 -0.88 2.21
N GLY A 41 10.60 -0.76 2.91
CA GLY A 41 10.03 -1.84 3.70
C GLY A 41 9.23 -2.78 2.81
N PHE A 42 9.52 -4.07 2.84
CA PHE A 42 8.80 -5.09 2.08
C PHE A 42 8.19 -6.15 2.98
N ARG A 43 7.23 -6.92 2.44
CA ARG A 43 6.55 -8.01 3.13
C ARG A 43 6.98 -9.36 2.56
N ASP A 44 7.04 -10.37 3.41
CA ASP A 44 7.45 -11.72 3.00
C ASP A 44 6.30 -12.53 2.38
N SER A 45 5.04 -12.23 2.75
CA SER A 45 3.89 -13.08 2.44
C SER A 45 2.59 -12.34 2.15
N SER A 46 2.63 -11.15 1.54
CA SER A 46 1.44 -10.37 1.14
C SER A 46 1.20 -10.46 -0.38
N ILE A 47 0.90 -11.68 -0.89
CA ILE A 47 0.63 -11.93 -2.32
C ILE A 47 -0.68 -11.25 -2.73
N PRO A 48 -0.71 -10.49 -3.86
CA PRO A 48 0.35 -10.24 -4.83
C PRO A 48 1.08 -8.90 -4.63
N PHE A 49 0.95 -8.23 -3.48
CA PHE A 49 1.46 -6.86 -3.26
C PHE A 49 2.95 -6.80 -2.97
N SER A 50 3.42 -7.66 -2.05
CA SER A 50 4.81 -7.73 -1.62
C SER A 50 5.08 -9.10 -0.99
N TYR A 51 5.93 -9.88 -1.61
CA TYR A 51 6.25 -11.24 -1.17
C TYR A 51 7.58 -11.70 -1.77
N LEU A 52 8.13 -12.80 -1.26
CA LEU A 52 9.39 -13.35 -1.72
C LEU A 52 9.16 -14.33 -2.89
N ASP A 53 9.96 -14.18 -3.95
CA ASP A 53 10.03 -15.18 -5.02
C ASP A 53 10.90 -16.40 -4.60
N ASP A 54 11.07 -17.36 -5.50
CA ASP A 54 11.90 -18.56 -5.25
C ASP A 54 13.38 -18.24 -4.96
N ASN A 55 13.86 -17.07 -5.36
CA ASN A 55 15.21 -16.56 -5.10
C ASN A 55 15.30 -15.68 -3.85
N GLN A 56 14.26 -15.66 -3.02
CA GLN A 56 14.13 -14.78 -1.84
C GLN A 56 14.21 -13.29 -2.18
N LYS A 57 13.85 -12.91 -3.38
CA LYS A 57 13.80 -11.52 -3.82
C LYS A 57 12.39 -10.98 -3.58
N PRO A 58 12.25 -9.79 -2.94
CA PRO A 58 10.95 -9.13 -2.81
C PRO A 58 10.41 -8.68 -4.17
N ILE A 59 9.21 -9.15 -4.48
CA ILE A 59 8.46 -8.81 -5.69
C ILE A 59 7.01 -8.49 -5.34
N GLY A 60 6.27 -7.92 -6.26
CA GLY A 60 4.83 -7.69 -6.11
C GLY A 60 4.36 -6.37 -6.68
N TYR A 61 3.05 -6.19 -6.67
CA TYR A 61 2.36 -5.02 -7.18
C TYR A 61 2.82 -3.72 -6.50
N ALA A 62 2.84 -3.71 -5.16
CA ALA A 62 3.28 -2.55 -4.39
C ALA A 62 4.79 -2.31 -4.53
N MET A 63 5.59 -3.36 -4.73
CA MET A 63 7.02 -3.23 -5.02
C MET A 63 7.25 -2.53 -6.36
N ASP A 64 6.51 -2.90 -7.42
CA ASP A 64 6.62 -2.25 -8.73
C ASP A 64 6.24 -0.75 -8.64
N ILE A 65 5.18 -0.41 -7.89
CA ILE A 65 4.80 0.99 -7.63
C ILE A 65 5.92 1.74 -6.89
N CYS A 66 6.48 1.14 -5.84
CA CYS A 66 7.58 1.74 -5.08
C CYS A 66 8.81 2.00 -5.95
N TYR A 67 9.17 1.11 -6.87
CA TYR A 67 10.28 1.35 -7.80
C TYR A 67 10.00 2.54 -8.72
N LYS A 68 8.75 2.76 -9.16
CA LYS A 68 8.37 3.97 -9.90
C LYS A 68 8.50 5.24 -9.06
N ILE A 69 8.16 5.17 -7.77
CA ILE A 69 8.38 6.27 -6.83
C ILE A 69 9.88 6.53 -6.67
N VAL A 70 10.71 5.49 -6.54
CA VAL A 70 12.19 5.61 -6.46
C VAL A 70 12.75 6.33 -7.68
N ASP A 71 12.30 5.99 -8.89
CA ASP A 71 12.71 6.66 -10.13
C ASP A 71 12.34 8.16 -10.10
N ALA A 72 11.15 8.50 -9.60
CA ALA A 72 10.71 9.88 -9.46
C ALA A 72 11.55 10.65 -8.43
N VAL A 73 11.85 10.05 -7.28
CA VAL A 73 12.71 10.64 -6.23
C VAL A 73 14.14 10.85 -6.76
N LYS A 74 14.69 9.87 -7.46
CA LYS A 74 16.01 9.97 -8.10
C LYS A 74 16.06 11.16 -9.07
N LYS A 75 15.02 11.33 -9.89
CA LYS A 75 14.89 12.43 -10.85
C LYS A 75 14.76 13.79 -10.13
N GLU A 76 13.91 13.87 -9.11
CA GLU A 76 13.70 15.09 -8.31
C GLU A 76 15.00 15.57 -7.67
N LEU A 77 15.76 14.65 -7.10
CA LEU A 77 17.05 14.94 -6.45
C LEU A 77 18.22 15.09 -7.42
N LYS A 78 18.00 14.91 -8.73
CA LYS A 78 19.04 14.94 -9.77
C LYS A 78 20.23 14.06 -9.40
N LEU A 79 19.96 12.82 -9.03
CA LEU A 79 20.96 11.83 -8.70
C LEU A 79 21.26 10.94 -9.92
N ASP A 80 22.55 10.67 -10.18
CA ASP A 80 22.93 9.70 -11.23
C ASP A 80 22.63 8.27 -10.81
N LYS A 81 22.77 7.98 -9.51
CA LYS A 81 22.47 6.69 -8.89
C LYS A 81 21.71 6.88 -7.59
N LEU A 82 20.82 5.95 -7.27
CA LEU A 82 20.13 5.87 -6.00
C LEU A 82 20.13 4.39 -5.57
N GLU A 83 20.77 4.11 -4.45
CA GLU A 83 20.80 2.76 -3.85
C GLU A 83 19.42 2.47 -3.24
N VAL A 84 18.87 1.29 -3.52
CA VAL A 84 17.64 0.80 -2.87
C VAL A 84 18.04 -0.23 -1.82
N ARG A 85 17.76 0.06 -0.56
CA ARG A 85 17.95 -0.86 0.57
C ARG A 85 16.63 -1.48 0.95
N LEU A 86 16.59 -2.80 1.00
CA LEU A 86 15.38 -3.58 1.27
C LEU A 86 15.35 -4.04 2.72
N ASN A 87 14.26 -3.73 3.44
CA ASN A 87 14.08 -4.04 4.85
C ASN A 87 12.81 -4.87 5.05
N PRO A 88 12.88 -6.11 5.58
CA PRO A 88 11.69 -6.90 5.86
C PRO A 88 10.89 -6.28 7.00
N VAL A 89 9.56 -6.16 6.80
CA VAL A 89 8.65 -5.67 7.82
C VAL A 89 7.43 -6.58 7.96
N THR A 90 6.93 -6.69 9.18
CA THR A 90 5.65 -7.36 9.49
C THR A 90 4.52 -6.34 9.60
N SER A 91 3.27 -6.81 9.68
CA SER A 91 2.13 -5.93 9.95
C SER A 91 2.26 -5.17 11.27
N ALA A 92 2.92 -5.76 12.27
CA ALA A 92 3.12 -5.16 13.59
C ALA A 92 4.30 -4.18 13.63
N THR A 93 5.34 -4.39 12.80
CA THR A 93 6.59 -3.59 12.88
C THR A 93 6.64 -2.44 11.88
N ARG A 94 5.86 -2.48 10.79
CA ARG A 94 5.94 -1.48 9.70
C ARG A 94 5.71 -0.03 10.16
N ILE A 95 4.71 0.22 11.01
CA ILE A 95 4.41 1.59 11.50
C ILE A 95 5.53 2.12 12.42
N PRO A 96 5.98 1.38 13.46
CA PRO A 96 7.14 1.80 14.25
C PRO A 96 8.41 2.04 13.43
N LEU A 97 8.73 1.17 12.46
CA LEU A 97 9.92 1.32 11.61
C LEU A 97 9.81 2.49 10.63
N MET A 98 8.60 2.84 10.19
CA MET A 98 8.35 4.05 9.43
C MET A 98 8.51 5.30 10.31
N ALA A 99 7.92 5.32 11.49
CA ALA A 99 7.93 6.47 12.38
C ALA A 99 9.34 6.82 12.86
N ASN A 100 10.20 5.83 13.12
CA ASN A 100 11.59 6.04 13.58
C ASN A 100 12.59 6.28 12.44
N GLY A 101 12.16 6.22 11.16
CA GLY A 101 13.00 6.50 10.00
C GLY A 101 13.87 5.34 9.50
N THR A 102 13.67 4.12 9.99
CA THR A 102 14.34 2.92 9.47
C THR A 102 13.89 2.63 8.03
N VAL A 103 12.65 2.94 7.71
CA VAL A 103 12.02 2.75 6.40
C VAL A 103 11.52 4.10 5.87
N ASP A 104 11.73 4.39 4.59
CA ASP A 104 11.27 5.61 3.91
C ASP A 104 9.94 5.40 3.18
N LEU A 105 9.74 4.21 2.61
CA LEU A 105 8.48 3.76 1.99
C LEU A 105 8.17 2.33 2.43
N GLU A 106 6.93 2.04 2.83
CA GLU A 106 6.48 0.66 3.05
C GLU A 106 5.65 0.19 1.86
N CYS A 107 6.21 -0.77 1.15
CA CYS A 107 5.74 -1.29 -0.13
C CYS A 107 4.95 -2.58 0.07
N GLY A 108 3.76 -2.46 0.65
CA GLY A 108 2.96 -3.63 1.05
C GLY A 108 1.46 -3.46 0.81
N SER A 109 0.70 -4.14 1.66
CA SER A 109 -0.76 -4.17 1.68
C SER A 109 -1.28 -3.44 2.93
N THR A 110 -1.03 -2.13 3.03
CA THR A 110 -1.36 -1.38 4.24
C THR A 110 -2.62 -0.55 4.05
N THR A 111 -3.68 -0.91 4.80
CA THR A 111 -4.90 -0.12 4.87
C THR A 111 -4.60 1.30 5.33
N ASN A 112 -4.98 2.27 4.53
CA ASN A 112 -5.02 3.67 4.89
C ASN A 112 -6.32 3.96 5.65
N ASN A 113 -6.23 4.42 6.88
CA ASN A 113 -7.36 4.86 7.66
C ASN A 113 -6.99 6.04 8.58
N ALA A 114 -7.99 6.75 9.09
CA ALA A 114 -7.80 7.95 9.90
C ALA A 114 -6.97 7.71 11.19
N GLU A 115 -7.03 6.50 11.78
CA GLU A 115 -6.23 6.17 12.96
C GLU A 115 -4.73 6.06 12.63
N ARG A 116 -4.41 5.38 11.53
CA ARG A 116 -3.03 5.26 11.06
C ARG A 116 -2.45 6.58 10.56
N GLN A 117 -3.27 7.42 9.94
CA GLN A 117 -2.85 8.77 9.51
C GLN A 117 -2.46 9.70 10.68
N LYS A 118 -2.78 9.35 11.93
CA LYS A 118 -2.24 10.05 13.10
C LYS A 118 -0.75 9.78 13.33
N GLN A 119 -0.21 8.67 12.78
CA GLN A 119 1.16 8.19 13.02
C GLN A 119 2.04 8.22 11.77
N VAL A 120 1.44 8.02 10.59
CA VAL A 120 2.12 7.92 9.29
C VAL A 120 1.30 8.61 8.21
N SER A 121 1.88 8.82 7.03
CA SER A 121 1.18 9.29 5.83
C SER A 121 1.09 8.16 4.79
N PHE A 122 0.22 8.34 3.82
CA PHE A 122 0.02 7.41 2.71
C PHE A 122 0.08 8.15 1.37
N THR A 123 0.45 7.44 0.32
CA THR A 123 0.31 7.91 -1.07
C THR A 123 -1.14 7.83 -1.53
N ASN A 124 -1.41 8.31 -2.73
CA ASN A 124 -2.65 7.99 -3.44
C ASN A 124 -2.92 6.48 -3.39
N THR A 125 -4.19 6.13 -3.26
CA THR A 125 -4.66 4.75 -3.12
C THR A 125 -4.28 3.90 -4.34
N HIS A 126 -3.77 2.71 -4.08
CA HIS A 126 -3.39 1.78 -5.15
C HIS A 126 -4.27 0.52 -5.23
N PHE A 127 -5.10 0.26 -4.22
CA PHE A 127 -6.02 -0.88 -4.20
C PHE A 127 -7.19 -0.64 -3.24
N LEU A 128 -8.30 -1.36 -3.46
CA LEU A 128 -9.46 -1.39 -2.58
C LEU A 128 -9.77 -2.85 -2.22
N THR A 129 -9.98 -3.13 -0.93
CA THR A 129 -10.18 -4.49 -0.39
C THR A 129 -11.19 -4.46 0.76
N ALA A 130 -11.73 -5.62 1.13
CA ALA A 130 -12.58 -5.75 2.30
C ALA A 130 -12.09 -6.88 3.22
N SER A 131 -12.21 -6.68 4.53
CA SER A 131 -11.89 -7.71 5.51
C SER A 131 -12.94 -8.83 5.48
N ARG A 132 -12.50 -10.05 5.24
CA ARG A 132 -13.32 -11.27 5.13
C ARG A 132 -12.66 -12.41 5.91
N PHE A 133 -13.19 -13.61 5.80
CA PHE A 133 -12.49 -14.79 6.27
C PHE A 133 -12.40 -15.87 5.19
N VAL A 134 -11.37 -16.69 5.28
CA VAL A 134 -11.26 -17.96 4.55
C VAL A 134 -11.43 -19.12 5.53
N SER A 135 -12.12 -20.17 5.09
CA SER A 135 -12.26 -21.42 5.82
C SER A 135 -12.17 -22.61 4.86
N LYS A 136 -11.85 -23.80 5.38
CA LYS A 136 -12.05 -25.03 4.61
C LYS A 136 -13.55 -25.26 4.39
N LYS A 137 -13.96 -25.65 3.19
CA LYS A 137 -15.37 -25.99 2.88
C LYS A 137 -15.93 -27.08 3.81
N ALA A 138 -15.09 -28.04 4.21
CA ALA A 138 -15.44 -29.09 5.14
C ALA A 138 -15.94 -28.59 6.50
N ASN A 139 -15.50 -27.39 6.93
CA ASN A 139 -15.92 -26.78 8.19
C ASN A 139 -17.35 -26.20 8.13
N ASN A 140 -17.93 -26.08 6.94
CA ASN A 140 -19.28 -25.55 6.70
C ASN A 140 -19.55 -24.18 7.34
N ILE A 141 -18.53 -23.30 7.37
CA ILE A 141 -18.62 -21.91 7.87
C ILE A 141 -19.07 -21.02 6.71
N LYS A 142 -20.24 -20.42 6.79
CA LYS A 142 -20.86 -19.60 5.73
C LYS A 142 -20.94 -18.12 6.08
N SER A 143 -21.05 -17.82 7.39
CA SER A 143 -21.24 -16.47 7.89
C SER A 143 -20.34 -16.17 9.08
N ILE A 144 -20.20 -14.90 9.42
CA ILE A 144 -19.49 -14.47 10.65
C ILE A 144 -20.15 -15.09 11.90
N GLY A 145 -21.46 -15.29 11.89
CA GLY A 145 -22.18 -15.94 12.99
C GLY A 145 -21.76 -17.39 13.25
N ASP A 146 -21.35 -18.11 12.20
CA ASP A 146 -20.91 -19.50 12.31
C ASP A 146 -19.54 -19.65 12.99
N LEU A 147 -18.82 -18.55 13.19
CA LEU A 147 -17.54 -18.51 13.93
C LEU A 147 -17.74 -18.56 15.45
N LYS A 148 -18.98 -18.50 15.93
CA LYS A 148 -19.32 -18.51 17.37
C LYS A 148 -18.68 -19.69 18.09
N GLY A 149 -17.94 -19.40 19.19
CA GLY A 149 -17.27 -20.40 20.03
C GLY A 149 -16.07 -21.10 19.38
N LYS A 150 -15.64 -20.69 18.19
CA LYS A 150 -14.56 -21.36 17.44
C LYS A 150 -13.22 -20.63 17.58
N SER A 151 -12.14 -21.34 17.26
CA SER A 151 -10.80 -20.76 17.16
C SER A 151 -10.63 -20.15 15.77
N VAL A 152 -10.36 -18.83 15.72
CA VAL A 152 -10.19 -18.05 14.49
C VAL A 152 -8.87 -17.30 14.56
N VAL A 153 -8.07 -17.38 13.52
CA VAL A 153 -6.77 -16.69 13.45
C VAL A 153 -6.88 -15.36 12.69
N SER A 154 -6.09 -14.39 13.09
CA SER A 154 -5.81 -13.19 12.28
C SER A 154 -4.39 -12.69 12.57
N THR A 155 -3.81 -11.90 11.64
CA THR A 155 -2.44 -11.42 11.77
C THR A 155 -2.35 -10.23 12.72
N SER A 156 -1.41 -10.27 13.65
CA SER A 156 -1.12 -9.18 14.59
C SER A 156 -0.77 -7.87 13.87
N GLY A 157 -1.24 -6.74 14.39
CA GLY A 157 -0.96 -5.40 13.83
C GLY A 157 -1.78 -5.04 12.59
N THR A 158 -2.81 -5.82 12.27
CA THR A 158 -3.74 -5.55 11.15
C THR A 158 -5.03 -4.88 11.61
N THR A 159 -5.73 -4.20 10.69
CA THR A 159 -7.12 -3.77 10.90
C THR A 159 -8.05 -4.96 11.07
N ASN A 160 -7.76 -6.08 10.42
CA ASN A 160 -8.57 -7.30 10.43
C ASN A 160 -8.69 -7.91 11.82
N ILE A 161 -7.59 -8.05 12.57
CA ILE A 161 -7.66 -8.58 13.95
C ILE A 161 -8.44 -7.65 14.87
N LYS A 162 -8.36 -6.32 14.65
CA LYS A 162 -9.15 -5.32 15.39
C LYS A 162 -10.64 -5.48 15.07
N GLN A 163 -11.01 -5.53 13.78
CA GLN A 163 -12.38 -5.72 13.32
C GLN A 163 -12.97 -7.06 13.78
N LEU A 164 -12.16 -8.13 13.81
CA LEU A 164 -12.57 -9.42 14.36
C LEU A 164 -12.88 -9.32 15.87
N ASN A 165 -12.03 -8.63 16.65
CA ASN A 165 -12.29 -8.40 18.07
C ASN A 165 -13.56 -7.58 18.29
N GLU A 166 -13.75 -6.51 17.51
CA GLU A 166 -14.95 -5.66 17.58
C GLU A 166 -16.22 -6.46 17.25
N ALA A 167 -16.21 -7.26 16.18
CA ALA A 167 -17.34 -8.10 15.81
C ALA A 167 -17.62 -9.18 16.86
N ASN A 168 -16.57 -9.80 17.41
CA ASN A 168 -16.68 -10.79 18.48
C ASN A 168 -17.37 -10.21 19.72
N ALA A 169 -16.96 -9.03 20.17
CA ALA A 169 -17.55 -8.35 21.31
C ALA A 169 -18.98 -7.88 21.01
N ALA A 170 -19.20 -7.19 19.91
CA ALA A 170 -20.50 -6.60 19.56
C ALA A 170 -21.60 -7.65 19.35
N ARG A 171 -21.26 -8.85 18.87
CA ARG A 171 -22.21 -9.94 18.56
C ARG A 171 -22.19 -11.06 19.61
N ASN A 172 -21.41 -10.94 20.70
CA ASN A 172 -21.23 -11.96 21.76
C ASN A 172 -20.91 -13.37 21.17
N LEU A 173 -19.95 -13.40 20.24
CA LEU A 173 -19.65 -14.63 19.50
C LEU A 173 -18.78 -15.62 20.32
N GLY A 174 -18.06 -15.18 21.35
CA GLY A 174 -17.18 -16.05 22.12
C GLY A 174 -16.07 -16.70 21.29
N ILE A 175 -15.60 -16.03 20.24
CA ILE A 175 -14.52 -16.51 19.39
C ILE A 175 -13.21 -16.53 20.18
N ASN A 176 -12.48 -17.65 20.12
CA ASN A 176 -11.10 -17.74 20.57
C ASN A 176 -10.19 -17.18 19.46
N ILE A 177 -9.76 -15.92 19.60
CA ILE A 177 -8.96 -15.23 18.58
C ILE A 177 -7.48 -15.57 18.80
N ILE A 178 -6.85 -16.13 17.77
CA ILE A 178 -5.43 -16.50 17.75
C ILE A 178 -4.65 -15.47 16.94
N PRO A 179 -3.74 -14.69 17.56
CA PRO A 179 -2.86 -13.79 16.81
C PRO A 179 -1.72 -14.58 16.15
N ALA A 180 -1.52 -14.38 14.85
CA ALA A 180 -0.38 -14.89 14.11
C ALA A 180 0.65 -13.79 13.85
N LYS A 181 1.92 -14.15 13.68
CA LYS A 181 3.02 -13.22 13.39
C LYS A 181 2.91 -12.63 11.99
N ASP A 182 2.54 -13.45 11.01
CA ASP A 182 2.39 -13.06 9.62
C ASP A 182 1.23 -13.82 8.94
N HIS A 183 0.96 -13.46 7.67
CA HIS A 183 -0.18 -14.01 6.94
C HIS A 183 0.00 -15.49 6.56
N ALA A 184 1.24 -15.92 6.27
CA ALA A 184 1.52 -17.31 5.91
C ALA A 184 1.32 -18.23 7.12
N GLU A 185 1.79 -17.81 8.30
CA GLU A 185 1.54 -18.54 9.56
C GLU A 185 0.03 -18.65 9.84
N ALA A 186 -0.71 -17.54 9.66
CA ALA A 186 -2.16 -17.54 9.87
C ALA A 186 -2.88 -18.52 8.93
N PHE A 187 -2.53 -18.51 7.64
CA PHE A 187 -3.13 -19.45 6.69
C PHE A 187 -2.76 -20.90 6.97
N LEU A 188 -1.50 -21.15 7.36
CA LEU A 188 -1.05 -22.50 7.78
C LEU A 188 -1.83 -23.03 8.99
N MET A 189 -2.28 -22.17 9.91
CA MET A 189 -3.15 -22.60 11.02
C MET A 189 -4.50 -23.11 10.53
N VAL A 190 -5.04 -22.56 9.43
CA VAL A 190 -6.26 -23.09 8.80
C VAL A 190 -5.96 -24.37 8.03
N GLU A 191 -4.86 -24.45 7.31
CA GLU A 191 -4.44 -25.67 6.59
C GLU A 191 -4.25 -26.86 7.54
N SER A 192 -3.72 -26.61 8.73
CA SER A 192 -3.43 -27.64 9.76
C SER A 192 -4.55 -27.84 10.79
N ASP A 193 -5.75 -27.28 10.55
CA ASP A 193 -6.93 -27.37 11.43
C ASP A 193 -6.73 -26.82 12.86
N ARG A 194 -5.71 -25.97 13.08
CA ARG A 194 -5.49 -25.25 14.35
C ARG A 194 -6.44 -24.07 14.53
N ALA A 195 -6.99 -23.55 13.44
CA ALA A 195 -8.05 -22.56 13.40
C ALA A 195 -9.06 -22.93 12.31
N VAL A 196 -10.35 -22.64 12.55
CA VAL A 196 -11.39 -22.94 11.55
C VAL A 196 -11.46 -21.91 10.44
N ALA A 197 -10.97 -20.69 10.70
CA ALA A 197 -10.96 -19.59 9.74
C ALA A 197 -9.79 -18.65 9.98
N PHE A 198 -9.37 -17.95 8.90
CA PHE A 198 -8.41 -16.85 8.93
C PHE A 198 -9.10 -15.59 8.44
N VAL A 199 -9.13 -14.55 9.30
CA VAL A 199 -9.71 -13.24 8.98
C VAL A 199 -8.63 -12.31 8.45
N MET A 200 -8.79 -11.86 7.20
CA MET A 200 -7.85 -11.01 6.47
C MET A 200 -8.55 -10.34 5.29
N ASP A 201 -7.87 -9.46 4.59
CA ASP A 201 -8.33 -8.82 3.37
C ASP A 201 -8.56 -9.85 2.26
N ASP A 202 -9.69 -9.74 1.60
CA ASP A 202 -10.18 -10.72 0.62
C ASP A 202 -9.17 -11.04 -0.49
N ILE A 203 -8.47 -10.04 -0.99
CA ILE A 203 -7.45 -10.21 -2.02
C ILE A 203 -6.23 -11.01 -1.52
N LEU A 204 -5.81 -10.81 -0.27
CA LEU A 204 -4.73 -11.59 0.35
C LEU A 204 -5.18 -13.03 0.59
N LEU A 205 -6.42 -13.21 1.06
CA LEU A 205 -7.02 -14.54 1.18
C LEU A 205 -7.06 -15.27 -0.17
N ALA A 206 -7.46 -14.57 -1.24
CA ALA A 206 -7.47 -15.12 -2.60
C ALA A 206 -6.05 -15.56 -3.04
N GLY A 207 -5.03 -14.77 -2.72
CA GLY A 207 -3.63 -15.12 -2.98
C GLY A 207 -3.20 -16.40 -2.28
N PHE A 208 -3.53 -16.57 -1.00
CA PHE A 208 -3.23 -17.79 -0.25
C PHE A 208 -3.99 -19.00 -0.75
N VAL A 209 -5.30 -18.87 -0.98
CA VAL A 209 -6.13 -19.95 -1.52
C VAL A 209 -5.57 -20.42 -2.86
N ALA A 210 -5.30 -19.50 -3.77
CA ALA A 210 -4.81 -19.84 -5.09
C ALA A 210 -3.40 -20.46 -5.07
N SER A 211 -2.56 -20.15 -4.06
CA SER A 211 -1.23 -20.74 -3.89
C SER A 211 -1.21 -22.03 -3.08
N SER A 212 -2.32 -22.42 -2.47
CA SER A 212 -2.46 -23.65 -1.69
C SER A 212 -2.36 -24.92 -2.57
N LYS A 213 -2.19 -26.08 -1.93
CA LYS A 213 -2.13 -27.37 -2.65
C LYS A 213 -3.47 -27.75 -3.28
N ASP A 214 -4.57 -27.39 -2.64
CA ASP A 214 -5.94 -27.66 -3.12
C ASP A 214 -6.80 -26.40 -2.94
N PRO A 215 -6.77 -25.46 -3.91
CA PRO A 215 -7.60 -24.25 -3.86
C PRO A 215 -9.10 -24.53 -3.76
N ALA A 216 -9.55 -25.66 -4.30
CA ALA A 216 -10.96 -26.04 -4.29
C ALA A 216 -11.48 -26.41 -2.89
N ALA A 217 -10.60 -26.75 -1.95
CA ALA A 217 -10.95 -27.07 -0.57
C ALA A 217 -11.39 -25.86 0.25
N TYR A 218 -11.11 -24.63 -0.20
CA TYR A 218 -11.35 -23.42 0.55
C TYR A 218 -12.52 -22.60 0.02
N VAL A 219 -13.06 -21.75 0.88
CA VAL A 219 -14.07 -20.75 0.55
C VAL A 219 -13.74 -19.45 1.30
N ILE A 220 -13.80 -18.32 0.57
CA ILE A 220 -13.74 -16.98 1.15
C ILE A 220 -15.18 -16.54 1.39
N SER A 221 -15.47 -15.98 2.57
CA SER A 221 -16.82 -15.56 2.95
C SER A 221 -17.37 -14.47 2.04
N THR A 222 -18.67 -14.46 1.84
CA THR A 222 -19.40 -13.32 1.28
C THR A 222 -19.61 -12.22 2.30
N ASP A 223 -19.75 -12.59 3.60
CA ASP A 223 -19.79 -11.64 4.71
C ASP A 223 -18.45 -10.91 4.84
N ALA A 224 -18.51 -9.62 5.15
CA ALA A 224 -17.34 -8.80 5.39
C ALA A 224 -17.37 -8.18 6.80
N PHE A 225 -16.21 -8.03 7.40
CA PHE A 225 -16.01 -7.33 8.68
C PHE A 225 -15.88 -5.83 8.49
N SER A 226 -15.64 -5.36 7.26
CA SER A 226 -15.47 -3.95 6.92
C SER A 226 -16.20 -3.57 5.64
N LYS A 227 -16.40 -2.26 5.42
CA LYS A 227 -16.59 -1.69 4.09
C LYS A 227 -15.30 -1.88 3.27
N PRO A 228 -15.31 -1.65 1.94
CA PRO A 228 -14.06 -1.57 1.17
C PRO A 228 -13.09 -0.56 1.77
N GLU A 229 -11.84 -0.96 2.00
CA GLU A 229 -10.78 -0.17 2.63
C GLU A 229 -9.68 0.12 1.60
N PRO A 230 -9.16 1.38 1.53
CA PRO A 230 -8.09 1.72 0.61
C PRO A 230 -6.73 1.25 1.13
N TYR A 231 -5.85 0.77 0.23
CA TYR A 231 -4.44 0.59 0.47
C TYR A 231 -3.62 1.75 -0.09
N GLY A 232 -2.62 2.20 0.66
CA GLY A 232 -1.62 3.17 0.23
C GLY A 232 -0.20 2.68 0.55
N ILE A 233 0.77 3.13 -0.24
CA ILE A 233 2.18 3.03 0.14
C ILE A 233 2.38 3.98 1.32
N MET A 234 2.94 3.47 2.43
CA MET A 234 3.09 4.25 3.65
C MET A 234 4.42 5.01 3.62
N LEU A 235 4.41 6.22 4.11
CA LEU A 235 5.58 7.08 4.28
C LEU A 235 5.50 7.82 5.62
N ARG A 236 6.60 8.49 6.02
CA ARG A 236 6.68 9.20 7.28
C ARG A 236 5.67 10.33 7.33
N LYS A 237 5.06 10.52 8.51
CA LYS A 237 4.18 11.64 8.80
C LYS A 237 4.97 12.96 8.81
N ASP A 238 4.27 14.05 8.51
CA ASP A 238 4.77 15.43 8.61
C ASP A 238 6.00 15.73 7.71
N ASP A 239 6.22 14.92 6.66
CA ASP A 239 7.23 15.12 5.63
C ASP A 239 6.56 15.59 4.31
N ALA A 240 6.04 16.81 4.32
CA ALA A 240 5.30 17.38 3.20
C ALA A 240 6.11 17.44 1.89
N PRO A 241 7.43 17.78 1.88
CA PRO A 241 8.23 17.76 0.65
C PRO A 241 8.33 16.36 0.03
N PHE A 242 8.57 15.32 0.83
CA PHE A 242 8.64 13.95 0.34
C PHE A 242 7.26 13.47 -0.13
N LYS A 243 6.21 13.72 0.67
CA LYS A 243 4.84 13.38 0.29
C LYS A 243 4.45 13.99 -1.06
N LYS A 244 4.78 15.24 -1.30
CA LYS A 244 4.51 15.92 -2.57
C LYS A 244 5.13 15.18 -3.77
N VAL A 245 6.37 14.72 -3.65
CA VAL A 245 7.07 13.99 -4.72
C VAL A 245 6.41 12.63 -4.95
N VAL A 246 6.11 11.88 -3.89
CA VAL A 246 5.53 10.52 -4.03
C VAL A 246 4.08 10.57 -4.51
N ASP A 247 3.28 11.56 -4.09
CA ASP A 247 1.92 11.72 -4.58
C ASP A 247 1.90 12.14 -6.06
N ALA A 248 2.80 13.04 -6.46
CA ALA A 248 2.94 13.41 -7.88
C ALA A 248 3.37 12.21 -8.73
N ALA A 249 4.27 11.36 -8.22
CA ALA A 249 4.74 10.16 -8.90
C ALA A 249 3.60 9.14 -9.08
N THR A 250 2.85 8.85 -8.02
CA THR A 250 1.73 7.89 -8.08
C THR A 250 0.57 8.42 -8.93
N ALA A 251 0.24 9.70 -8.84
CA ALA A 251 -0.79 10.31 -9.68
C ALA A 251 -0.41 10.27 -11.18
N ALA A 252 0.84 10.59 -11.52
CA ALA A 252 1.34 10.48 -12.89
C ALA A 252 1.30 9.02 -13.39
N LEU A 253 1.72 8.07 -12.56
CA LEU A 253 1.70 6.64 -12.86
C LEU A 253 0.28 6.16 -13.18
N TYR A 254 -0.70 6.53 -12.36
CA TYR A 254 -2.08 6.07 -12.54
C TYR A 254 -2.73 6.69 -13.78
N ARG A 255 -2.62 8.02 -13.95
CA ARG A 255 -3.21 8.74 -15.08
C ARG A 255 -2.58 8.39 -16.44
N SER A 256 -1.34 7.95 -16.48
CA SER A 256 -0.66 7.57 -17.72
C SER A 256 -1.13 6.22 -18.32
N GLY A 257 -1.93 5.45 -17.56
CA GLY A 257 -2.31 4.08 -17.90
C GLY A 257 -1.21 3.04 -17.59
N GLU A 258 -0.03 3.45 -17.14
CA GLU A 258 1.00 2.52 -16.69
C GLU A 258 0.61 1.84 -15.37
N GLY A 259 -0.10 2.54 -14.49
CA GLY A 259 -0.69 1.96 -13.27
C GLY A 259 -1.62 0.78 -13.58
N GLU A 260 -2.48 0.89 -14.59
CA GLU A 260 -3.34 -0.21 -15.05
C GLU A 260 -2.53 -1.37 -15.63
N LYS A 261 -1.43 -1.11 -16.36
CA LYS A 261 -0.54 -2.17 -16.86
C LYS A 261 0.12 -2.95 -15.72
N ILE A 262 0.60 -2.24 -14.68
CA ILE A 262 1.17 -2.87 -13.48
C ILE A 262 0.08 -3.65 -12.75
N TYR A 263 -1.13 -3.11 -12.60
CA TYR A 263 -2.27 -3.82 -12.04
C TYR A 263 -2.53 -5.14 -12.79
N ASN A 264 -2.70 -5.08 -14.11
CA ASN A 264 -2.99 -6.24 -14.94
C ASN A 264 -1.89 -7.31 -14.86
N LYS A 265 -0.62 -6.91 -14.78
CA LYS A 265 0.51 -7.83 -14.56
C LYS A 265 0.30 -8.70 -13.33
N TRP A 266 -0.18 -8.13 -12.22
CA TRP A 266 -0.24 -8.80 -10.93
C TRP A 266 -1.59 -9.45 -10.60
N PHE A 267 -2.68 -9.00 -11.22
CA PHE A 267 -4.02 -9.44 -10.87
C PHE A 267 -4.74 -10.24 -11.97
N THR A 268 -4.33 -10.09 -13.24
CA THR A 268 -4.99 -10.76 -14.37
C THR A 268 -4.08 -11.66 -15.20
N GLN A 269 -2.78 -11.67 -14.89
CA GLN A 269 -1.79 -12.51 -15.56
C GLN A 269 -1.20 -13.54 -14.60
N LYS A 270 -0.41 -14.48 -15.15
CA LYS A 270 0.33 -15.46 -14.35
C LYS A 270 1.51 -14.79 -13.65
N ILE A 271 1.55 -14.89 -12.33
CA ILE A 271 2.61 -14.31 -11.48
C ILE A 271 3.51 -15.38 -10.86
N PRO A 272 4.81 -15.07 -10.60
CA PRO A 272 5.69 -15.98 -9.89
C PRO A 272 5.25 -16.21 -8.44
N PRO A 273 5.78 -17.26 -7.76
CA PRO A 273 6.68 -18.26 -8.34
C PRO A 273 5.94 -19.36 -9.11
N LYS A 274 4.69 -19.63 -8.82
CA LYS A 274 3.94 -20.81 -9.29
C LYS A 274 3.08 -20.56 -10.55
N GLY A 275 3.20 -19.41 -11.20
CA GLY A 275 2.35 -19.07 -12.33
C GLY A 275 0.88 -18.86 -11.95
N LEU A 276 0.65 -18.42 -10.73
CA LEU A 276 -0.65 -18.11 -10.16
C LEU A 276 -1.34 -16.98 -10.93
N ASN A 277 -2.61 -17.12 -11.25
CA ASN A 277 -3.45 -16.04 -11.78
C ASN A 277 -4.65 -15.84 -10.86
N LEU A 278 -4.76 -14.66 -10.27
CA LEU A 278 -5.88 -14.30 -9.39
C LEU A 278 -7.16 -14.02 -10.16
N ASN A 279 -7.04 -13.67 -11.44
CA ASN A 279 -8.17 -13.35 -12.33
C ASN A 279 -9.09 -12.25 -11.72
N VAL A 280 -8.50 -11.21 -11.16
CA VAL A 280 -9.19 -10.05 -10.58
C VAL A 280 -9.04 -8.86 -11.52
N PRO A 281 -10.03 -8.56 -12.37
CA PRO A 281 -9.99 -7.40 -13.25
C PRO A 281 -10.08 -6.08 -12.45
N LEU A 282 -9.54 -5.00 -13.03
CA LEU A 282 -9.61 -3.67 -12.45
C LEU A 282 -11.08 -3.22 -12.35
N GLY A 283 -11.58 -3.07 -11.12
CA GLY A 283 -12.95 -2.64 -10.84
C GLY A 283 -13.19 -1.14 -11.13
N PRO A 284 -14.47 -0.74 -11.29
CA PRO A 284 -14.82 0.64 -11.63
C PRO A 284 -14.36 1.65 -10.58
N GLU A 285 -14.43 1.32 -9.29
CA GLU A 285 -14.01 2.19 -8.19
C GLU A 285 -12.51 2.48 -8.25
N LEU A 286 -11.68 1.47 -8.44
CA LEU A 286 -10.24 1.64 -8.55
C LEU A 286 -9.84 2.28 -9.89
N LYS A 287 -10.60 2.05 -10.95
CA LYS A 287 -10.41 2.75 -12.22
C LYS A 287 -10.70 4.24 -12.11
N HIS A 288 -11.73 4.60 -11.36
CA HIS A 288 -12.03 6.01 -11.04
C HIS A 288 -10.90 6.62 -10.20
N GLU A 289 -10.43 5.91 -9.19
CA GLU A 289 -9.28 6.34 -8.35
C GLU A 289 -8.02 6.59 -9.19
N PHE A 290 -7.76 5.79 -10.21
CA PHE A 290 -6.61 6.01 -11.10
C PHE A 290 -6.76 7.26 -11.97
N ALA A 291 -7.99 7.65 -12.30
CA ALA A 291 -8.27 8.90 -13.02
C ALA A 291 -8.19 10.13 -12.10
N GLU A 292 -8.69 10.01 -10.88
CA GLU A 292 -8.76 11.05 -9.85
C GLU A 292 -8.10 10.60 -8.54
N PRO A 293 -6.75 10.48 -8.51
CA PRO A 293 -6.04 9.91 -7.36
C PRO A 293 -6.25 10.69 -6.07
N THR A 294 -6.55 9.95 -4.99
CA THR A 294 -6.67 10.49 -3.63
C THR A 294 -6.03 9.58 -2.59
N ASP A 295 -5.66 10.13 -1.44
CA ASP A 295 -5.22 9.41 -0.25
C ASP A 295 -6.26 9.47 0.88
N SER A 296 -7.54 9.59 0.52
CA SER A 296 -8.62 9.65 1.50
C SER A 296 -8.63 8.40 2.38
N PRO A 297 -8.70 8.55 3.72
CA PRO A 297 -8.88 7.42 4.63
C PRO A 297 -10.34 6.98 4.74
N ASP A 298 -11.27 7.70 4.11
CA ASP A 298 -12.70 7.42 4.17
C ASP A 298 -13.12 6.44 3.06
N PRO A 299 -13.57 5.21 3.41
CA PRO A 299 -14.06 4.24 2.44
C PRO A 299 -15.18 4.76 1.52
N ASP A 300 -16.00 5.69 2.01
CA ASP A 300 -17.14 6.19 1.24
C ASP A 300 -16.73 7.15 0.11
N SER A 301 -15.49 7.67 0.13
CA SER A 301 -14.95 8.50 -0.95
C SER A 301 -14.62 7.72 -2.24
N TYR A 302 -14.58 6.40 -2.18
CA TYR A 302 -14.26 5.53 -3.32
C TYR A 302 -15.48 4.96 -4.04
N LYS A 303 -16.69 5.33 -3.64
CA LYS A 303 -17.92 4.88 -4.31
C LYS A 303 -18.09 5.61 -5.64
N VAL A 304 -18.21 4.87 -6.72
CA VAL A 304 -18.64 5.40 -8.01
C VAL A 304 -20.15 5.66 -7.94
N LYS A 305 -20.55 6.89 -8.32
CA LYS A 305 -21.97 7.30 -8.36
C LYS A 305 -22.66 6.81 -9.62
#